data_653d8a40cdc4a8e7c31c1a3552b33227
#
_entry.id   653d8a40cdc4a8e7c31c1a3552b33227
#
_cell.length_a   1.000
_cell.length_b   1.000
_cell.length_c   1.000
_cell.angle_alpha   90.00
_cell.angle_beta   90.00
_cell.angle_gamma   90.00
#
_symmetry.space_group_name_H-M   'P 1'
#
loop_
_entity.id
_entity.type
_entity.pdbx_description
1 polymer ?
#
loop_
_entity_poly.entity_id
_entity_poly.type
_entity_poly.pdbx_seq_one_letter_code
_entity_poly.pdbx_strand_id
1 'polypeptide(L)'
;MAVITILEFPSVTRELYEQVGAALSGAPDGILYHACGPIPDGWRILGIWESQEAFDAFTDGVYIPAMQAQGGALPARRDVTPAHHAGPVLRG
;
A
#
# COMPACT_ATOMS: atom_id res chain seq x y z
N MET A 1 4.64 -10.12 13.73
CA MET A 1 5.82 -9.28 13.41
C MET A 1 5.43 -8.23 12.39
N ALA A 2 5.77 -6.99 12.67
CA ALA A 2 5.49 -5.92 11.72
C ALA A 2 6.34 -6.07 10.46
N VAL A 3 5.80 -5.59 9.34
CA VAL A 3 6.46 -5.67 8.04
C VAL A 3 6.42 -4.32 7.35
N ILE A 4 7.43 -4.09 6.52
CA ILE A 4 7.53 -2.94 5.63
C ILE A 4 7.14 -3.42 4.23
N THR A 5 6.22 -2.72 3.57
CA THR A 5 5.73 -3.12 2.26
C THR A 5 5.91 -2.02 1.24
N ILE A 6 6.19 -2.41 0.01
CA ILE A 6 6.24 -1.50 -1.13
C ILE A 6 5.41 -2.10 -2.24
N LEU A 7 4.46 -1.31 -2.75
CA LEU A 7 3.72 -1.61 -3.97
C LEU A 7 4.02 -0.51 -4.98
N GLU A 8 4.28 -0.89 -6.22
CA GLU A 8 4.41 0.06 -7.32
C GLU A 8 3.48 -0.36 -8.44
N PHE A 9 2.62 0.56 -8.84
CA PHE A 9 1.62 0.33 -9.87
C PHE A 9 2.00 1.12 -11.13
N PRO A 10 2.25 0.45 -12.25
CA PRO A 10 2.57 1.14 -13.50
C PRO A 10 1.35 1.90 -14.00
N SER A 11 1.60 3.04 -14.62
CA SER A 11 0.58 3.87 -15.27
C SER A 11 -0.53 4.39 -14.36
N VAL A 12 -0.39 4.26 -13.05
CA VAL A 12 -1.35 4.82 -12.10
C VAL A 12 -0.98 6.26 -11.82
N THR A 13 -1.95 7.15 -11.99
CA THR A 13 -1.83 8.58 -11.73
C THR A 13 -2.35 8.91 -10.33
N ARG A 14 -2.08 10.13 -9.89
CA ARG A 14 -2.65 10.64 -8.64
C ARG A 14 -4.18 10.58 -8.66
N GLU A 15 -4.78 10.96 -9.78
CA GLU A 15 -6.25 10.97 -9.92
C GLU A 15 -6.82 9.57 -9.79
N LEU A 16 -6.20 8.57 -10.44
CA LEU A 16 -6.63 7.19 -10.31
C LEU A 16 -6.47 6.67 -8.89
N TYR A 17 -5.32 6.99 -8.27
CA TYR A 17 -5.08 6.61 -6.88
C TYR A 17 -6.16 7.19 -5.94
N GLU A 18 -6.52 8.45 -6.14
CA GLU A 18 -7.56 9.10 -5.33
C GLU A 18 -8.95 8.49 -5.56
N GLN A 19 -9.26 8.11 -6.82
CA GLN A 19 -10.51 7.42 -7.14
C GLN A 19 -10.62 6.07 -6.43
N VAL A 20 -9.52 5.31 -6.42
CA VAL A 20 -9.49 4.02 -5.71
C VAL A 20 -9.68 4.25 -4.21
N GLY A 21 -8.99 5.22 -3.63
CA GLY A 21 -9.14 5.56 -2.22
C GLY A 21 -10.55 5.98 -1.84
N ALA A 22 -11.20 6.75 -2.70
CA ALA A 22 -12.58 7.19 -2.46
C ALA A 22 -13.59 6.03 -2.49
N ALA A 23 -13.27 4.95 -3.21
CA ALA A 23 -14.11 3.76 -3.28
C ALA A 23 -13.95 2.83 -2.07
N LEU A 24 -12.93 3.07 -1.24
CA LEU A 24 -12.67 2.27 -0.05
C LEU A 24 -13.21 2.99 1.18
N SER A 25 -13.65 2.23 2.17
CA SER A 25 -14.18 2.80 3.40
C SER A 25 -13.23 2.58 4.56
N GLY A 26 -12.69 3.67 5.09
CA GLY A 26 -11.86 3.66 6.28
C GLY A 26 -10.48 3.09 6.09
N ALA A 27 -9.69 3.09 7.15
CA ALA A 27 -8.37 2.49 7.17
C ALA A 27 -8.49 0.98 7.31
N PRO A 28 -7.65 0.19 6.60
CA PRO A 28 -7.67 -1.26 6.75
C PRO A 28 -7.15 -1.70 8.11
N ASP A 29 -7.64 -2.85 8.57
CA ASP A 29 -7.17 -3.44 9.80
C ASP A 29 -5.68 -3.81 9.68
N GLY A 30 -4.91 -3.47 10.71
CA GLY A 30 -3.51 -3.85 10.78
C GLY A 30 -2.53 -2.88 10.15
N ILE A 31 -2.99 -1.83 9.49
CA ILE A 31 -2.07 -0.82 8.97
C ILE A 31 -1.62 0.12 10.10
N LEU A 32 -0.31 0.33 10.19
CA LEU A 32 0.29 1.19 11.19
C LEU A 32 0.69 2.54 10.63
N TYR A 33 1.11 2.56 9.37
CA TYR A 33 1.57 3.76 8.70
C TYR A 33 1.54 3.54 7.19
N HIS A 34 1.26 4.58 6.43
CA HIS A 34 1.48 4.51 4.98
C HIS A 34 1.90 5.86 4.44
N ALA A 35 2.64 5.80 3.34
CA ALA A 35 3.02 6.96 2.56
C ALA A 35 2.94 6.58 1.09
N CYS A 36 2.64 7.54 0.23
CA CYS A 36 2.52 7.25 -1.19
C CYS A 36 2.97 8.46 -2.00
N GLY A 37 3.29 8.22 -3.26
CA GLY A 37 3.69 9.29 -4.15
C GLY A 37 3.99 8.79 -5.55
N PRO A 38 4.20 9.72 -6.49
CA PRO A 38 4.50 9.36 -7.87
C PRO A 38 5.91 8.80 -8.03
N ILE A 39 6.05 7.89 -8.98
CA ILE A 39 7.32 7.41 -9.50
C ILE A 39 7.31 7.67 -11.02
N PRO A 40 8.44 7.53 -11.73
CA PRO A 40 8.49 7.92 -13.15
C PRO A 40 7.37 7.37 -14.01
N ASP A 41 6.97 6.12 -13.82
CA ASP A 41 5.95 5.50 -14.66
C ASP A 41 4.72 5.04 -13.88
N GLY A 42 4.42 5.67 -12.74
CA GLY A 42 3.25 5.23 -11.97
C GLY A 42 3.20 5.79 -10.56
N TRP A 43 2.80 4.93 -9.63
CA TRP A 43 2.51 5.31 -8.26
C TRP A 43 3.09 4.30 -7.28
N ARG A 44 3.73 4.79 -6.21
CA ARG A 44 4.28 3.95 -5.14
C ARG A 44 3.47 4.11 -3.86
N ILE A 45 3.19 2.98 -3.22
CA ILE A 45 2.58 2.96 -1.90
C ILE A 45 3.52 2.21 -0.97
N LEU A 46 3.98 2.90 0.09
CA LEU A 46 4.77 2.31 1.15
C LEU A 46 3.87 2.11 2.36
N GLY A 47 3.97 0.96 3.00
CA GLY A 47 3.18 0.68 4.18
C GLY A 47 3.99 0.03 5.27
N ILE A 48 3.55 0.23 6.51
CA ILE A 48 4.02 -0.54 7.66
C ILE A 48 2.78 -1.20 8.24
N TRP A 49 2.82 -2.52 8.34
CA TRP A 49 1.69 -3.33 8.77
C TRP A 49 2.06 -4.16 9.99
N GLU A 50 1.09 -4.46 10.83
CA GLU A 50 1.35 -5.29 12.02
C GLU A 50 1.74 -6.72 11.67
N SER A 51 1.35 -7.21 10.48
CA SER A 51 1.72 -8.54 10.00
C SER A 51 1.63 -8.62 8.48
N GLN A 52 2.33 -9.59 7.89
CA GLN A 52 2.20 -9.87 6.47
C GLN A 52 0.79 -10.37 6.14
N GLU A 53 0.18 -11.14 7.02
CA GLU A 53 -1.18 -11.63 6.80
C GLU A 53 -2.19 -10.50 6.65
N ALA A 54 -2.08 -9.46 7.48
CA ALA A 54 -2.95 -8.29 7.37
C ALA A 54 -2.74 -7.56 6.04
N PHE A 55 -1.47 -7.38 5.63
CA PHE A 55 -1.14 -6.78 4.36
C PHE A 55 -1.70 -7.57 3.18
N ASP A 56 -1.46 -8.89 3.16
CA ASP A 56 -1.93 -9.74 2.07
C ASP A 56 -3.45 -9.76 1.98
N ALA A 57 -4.13 -9.87 3.10
CA ALA A 57 -5.59 -9.89 3.14
C ALA A 57 -6.19 -8.62 2.53
N PHE A 58 -5.68 -7.46 2.90
CA PHE A 58 -6.16 -6.20 2.34
C PHE A 58 -5.76 -6.05 0.88
N THR A 59 -4.49 -6.30 0.56
CA THR A 59 -3.97 -6.07 -0.79
C THR A 59 -4.66 -6.97 -1.81
N ASP A 60 -4.76 -8.26 -1.53
CA ASP A 60 -5.34 -9.23 -2.47
C ASP A 60 -6.87 -9.25 -2.44
N GLY A 61 -7.45 -9.03 -1.27
CA GLY A 61 -8.91 -9.11 -1.10
C GLY A 61 -9.65 -7.82 -1.40
N VAL A 62 -9.01 -6.68 -1.25
CA VAL A 62 -9.67 -5.37 -1.32
C VAL A 62 -9.00 -4.42 -2.30
N TYR A 63 -7.69 -4.17 -2.13
CA TYR A 63 -7.04 -3.07 -2.85
C TYR A 63 -6.85 -3.35 -4.33
N ILE A 64 -6.25 -4.49 -4.68
CA ILE A 64 -6.04 -4.86 -6.09
C ILE A 64 -7.37 -4.96 -6.83
N PRO A 65 -8.41 -5.63 -6.30
CA PRO A 65 -9.71 -5.61 -6.95
C PRO A 65 -10.29 -4.21 -7.15
N ALA A 66 -10.15 -3.33 -6.17
CA ALA A 66 -10.62 -1.94 -6.29
C ALA A 66 -9.84 -1.17 -7.37
N MET A 67 -8.52 -1.37 -7.42
CA MET A 67 -7.66 -0.76 -8.44
C MET A 67 -8.07 -1.22 -9.84
N GLN A 68 -8.28 -2.52 -10.02
CA GLN A 68 -8.70 -3.07 -11.31
C GLN A 68 -10.08 -2.59 -11.71
N ALA A 69 -11.00 -2.45 -10.77
CA ALA A 69 -12.34 -1.94 -11.04
C ALA A 69 -12.33 -0.50 -11.55
N GLN A 70 -11.30 0.28 -11.20
CA GLN A 70 -11.11 1.65 -11.67
C GLN A 70 -10.23 1.72 -12.94
N GLY A 71 -9.86 0.58 -13.51
CA GLY A 71 -9.05 0.53 -14.73
C GLY A 71 -7.53 0.52 -14.49
N GLY A 72 -7.10 0.38 -13.26
CA GLY A 72 -5.67 0.32 -12.93
C GLY A 72 -5.06 -1.05 -13.19
N ALA A 73 -3.72 -1.07 -13.28
CA ALA A 73 -2.95 -2.29 -13.53
C ALA A 73 -2.67 -3.06 -12.24
N LEU A 74 -2.19 -4.30 -12.39
CA LEU A 74 -1.60 -5.04 -11.29
C LEU A 74 -0.27 -4.38 -10.87
N PRO A 75 0.17 -4.55 -9.62
CA PRO A 75 1.45 -3.98 -9.22
C PRO A 75 2.60 -4.64 -9.98
N ALA A 76 3.56 -3.82 -10.42
CA ALA A 76 4.79 -4.29 -11.03
C ALA A 76 5.84 -4.62 -9.98
N ARG A 77 5.69 -4.09 -8.76
CA ARG A 77 6.57 -4.36 -7.63
C ARG A 77 5.74 -4.62 -6.39
N ARG A 78 6.11 -5.66 -5.66
CA ARG A 78 5.49 -5.99 -4.38
C ARG A 78 6.56 -6.57 -3.47
N ASP A 79 7.00 -5.78 -2.51
CA ASP A 79 8.04 -6.18 -1.56
C ASP A 79 7.46 -6.20 -0.15
N VAL A 80 7.85 -7.23 0.61
CA VAL A 80 7.53 -7.36 2.01
C VAL A 80 8.80 -7.74 2.74
N THR A 81 9.19 -6.91 3.71
CA THR A 81 10.37 -7.18 4.53
C THR A 81 10.04 -7.00 6.00
N PRO A 82 10.72 -7.73 6.92
CA PRO A 82 10.49 -7.53 8.35
C PRO A 82 10.87 -6.12 8.79
N ALA A 83 10.07 -5.55 9.70
CA ALA A 83 10.39 -4.28 10.32
C ALA A 83 11.13 -4.55 11.63
N HIS A 84 12.36 -4.03 11.76
CA HIS A 84 13.08 -4.07 13.02
C HIS A 84 12.44 -3.14 14.05
N HIS A 85 12.00 -1.97 13.59
CA HIS A 85 11.32 -0.98 14.41
C HIS A 85 10.18 -0.37 13.60
N ALA A 86 9.02 -0.23 14.21
CA ALA A 86 7.88 0.44 13.62
C ALA A 86 7.27 1.38 14.67
N GLY A 87 7.39 2.67 14.44
CA GLY A 87 6.91 3.70 15.35
C GLY A 87 7.67 4.99 15.19
N PRO A 88 7.53 5.92 16.14
CA PRO A 88 8.22 7.20 16.08
C PRO A 88 9.74 7.06 16.05
N VAL A 89 10.40 8.02 15.45
CA VAL A 89 11.85 8.06 15.44
C VAL A 89 12.36 8.16 16.87
N LEU A 90 13.28 7.27 17.23
CA LEU A 90 13.93 7.29 18.55
C LEU A 90 15.07 8.31 18.53
N ARG A 91 15.10 9.14 19.54
CA ARG A 91 16.17 10.11 19.74
C ARG A 91 16.94 9.71 20.98
N GLY A 92 18.12 9.23 20.76
CA GLY A 92 19.00 8.76 21.83
C GLY A 92 19.81 9.83 22.45
#